data_a5ba507acb3dab4ef4846b531fb55ed6
#
_entry.id   a5ba507acb3dab4ef4846b531fb55ed6
#
_cell.length_a   1.000
_cell.length_b   1.000
_cell.length_c   1.000
_cell.angle_alpha   90.00
_cell.angle_beta   90.00
_cell.angle_gamma   90.00
#
_symmetry.space_group_name_H-M   'P 1'
#
loop_
_entity.id
_entity.type
_entity.pdbx_description
1 polymer ?
#
loop_
_entity_poly.entity_id
_entity_poly.type
_entity_poly.pdbx_seq_one_letter_code
_entity_poly.pdbx_strand_id
1 'polypeptide(L)'
;MNSEQQYIDLYTQCSGIINAHSAPVMNALREQAFADFRRMGFPTRKVERYKYTDVAKLFEPDYGLNLNRLDIPVNPYDAFRCDVPNLSTSLYFVVNDSFYTRQLPQAHLPEGVIVDSLCQVAATQPQLVEPYYGRLAQTGADALVALNTMLAQDGLFIYVPRHVRMDRTVQIINILRSDVDLMVNRRVLIVVEQGAEARFLFCDHAADDRRFLATQVIEAYVGDNASLDLYCMEETHIRNTRTSNVFIEQQANSRVNHNVITLHNGTTVNRLDLTFRGEGAECCCNGSVIADKTQRVDNNTLIDHQVPHCTSNELYKYVLDGDAVGAFAGRVLVRHGAQKTSSQETNQNLCASRTARMYTQPMLEIYADDVKCAHGSTVGQLNDAALFYMRQRGISLDEARLLLEFAFINEVIDTIRLEPLKDRLHYLVEKRFRGELNKCEGCKLCH
;
A
#
# COMPACT_ATOMS: atom_id res chain seq x y z
N MET A 1 -25.81 -0.15 -16.04
CA MET A 1 -25.99 0.77 -14.89
C MET A 1 -24.69 1.52 -14.74
N ASN A 2 -24.67 2.80 -14.45
CA ASN A 2 -23.40 3.50 -14.20
C ASN A 2 -22.80 2.90 -12.93
N SER A 3 -21.50 2.55 -12.93
CA SER A 3 -20.84 1.91 -11.77
C SER A 3 -20.92 2.73 -10.48
N GLU A 4 -21.06 4.04 -10.58
CA GLU A 4 -21.25 4.95 -9.45
C GLU A 4 -22.61 4.77 -8.78
N GLN A 5 -23.66 4.60 -9.59
CA GLN A 5 -25.05 4.55 -9.12
C GLN A 5 -25.26 3.34 -8.18
N GLN A 6 -24.63 2.22 -8.44
CA GLN A 6 -24.75 1.04 -7.55
C GLN A 6 -24.28 1.32 -6.12
N TYR A 7 -23.20 2.11 -5.95
CA TYR A 7 -22.69 2.45 -4.59
C TYR A 7 -23.50 3.57 -3.94
N ILE A 8 -24.06 4.49 -4.73
CA ILE A 8 -25.00 5.52 -4.23
C ILE A 8 -26.27 4.86 -3.71
N ASP A 9 -26.85 3.94 -4.48
CA ASP A 9 -28.06 3.21 -4.10
C ASP A 9 -27.81 2.30 -2.89
N LEU A 10 -26.65 1.60 -2.86
CA LEU A 10 -26.22 0.78 -1.75
C LEU A 10 -26.17 1.59 -0.44
N TYR A 11 -25.46 2.72 -0.41
CA TYR A 11 -25.36 3.53 0.79
C TYR A 11 -26.71 4.10 1.21
N THR A 12 -27.52 4.57 0.25
CA THR A 12 -28.84 5.12 0.52
C THR A 12 -29.75 4.08 1.20
N GLN A 13 -29.65 2.82 0.81
CA GLN A 13 -30.48 1.73 1.36
C GLN A 13 -29.90 1.14 2.64
N CYS A 14 -28.57 1.12 2.80
CA CYS A 14 -27.89 0.37 3.84
C CYS A 14 -27.14 1.22 4.87
N SER A 15 -27.21 2.56 4.81
CA SER A 15 -26.48 3.45 5.75
C SER A 15 -26.76 3.14 7.22
N GLY A 16 -28.01 2.78 7.57
CA GLY A 16 -28.37 2.36 8.91
C GLY A 16 -27.63 1.11 9.39
N ILE A 17 -27.46 0.10 8.51
CA ILE A 17 -26.72 -1.13 8.81
C ILE A 17 -25.23 -0.82 8.93
N ILE A 18 -24.69 -0.02 8.03
CA ILE A 18 -23.27 0.40 8.04
C ILE A 18 -22.95 1.10 9.35
N ASN A 19 -23.79 2.05 9.77
CA ASN A 19 -23.60 2.82 11.00
C ASN A 19 -23.77 1.96 12.27
N ALA A 20 -24.69 1.00 12.26
CA ALA A 20 -24.93 0.10 13.40
C ALA A 20 -23.71 -0.81 13.70
N HIS A 21 -22.90 -1.12 12.71
CA HIS A 21 -21.71 -1.97 12.83
C HIS A 21 -20.41 -1.18 12.75
N SER A 22 -20.40 0.06 13.23
CA SER A 22 -19.23 0.95 13.25
C SER A 22 -19.28 1.89 14.46
N ALA A 23 -18.22 2.67 14.66
CA ALA A 23 -18.13 3.60 15.79
C ALA A 23 -18.63 5.01 15.43
N PRO A 24 -19.14 5.79 16.43
CA PRO A 24 -19.63 7.15 16.20
C PRO A 24 -18.61 8.08 15.52
N VAL A 25 -17.33 8.01 15.90
CA VAL A 25 -16.25 8.79 15.29
C VAL A 25 -16.14 8.52 13.78
N MET A 26 -16.25 7.24 13.38
CA MET A 26 -16.23 6.85 11.97
C MET A 26 -17.50 7.29 11.23
N ASN A 27 -18.64 7.15 11.90
CA ASN A 27 -19.94 7.50 11.33
C ASN A 27 -20.09 9.00 11.07
N ALA A 28 -19.44 9.86 11.88
CA ALA A 28 -19.52 11.31 11.76
C ALA A 28 -19.09 11.87 10.40
N LEU A 29 -18.21 11.15 9.68
CA LEU A 29 -17.71 11.58 8.37
C LEU A 29 -18.49 11.02 7.18
N ARG A 30 -19.41 10.05 7.38
CA ARG A 30 -20.03 9.31 6.28
C ARG A 30 -20.94 10.14 5.41
N GLU A 31 -21.77 10.99 6.01
CA GLU A 31 -22.71 11.84 5.24
C GLU A 31 -21.95 12.81 4.33
N GLN A 32 -20.85 13.40 4.85
CA GLN A 32 -19.99 14.25 4.02
C GLN A 32 -19.31 13.42 2.92
N ALA A 33 -18.78 12.24 3.24
CA ALA A 33 -18.17 11.33 2.29
C ALA A 33 -19.15 10.92 1.19
N PHE A 34 -20.39 10.63 1.54
CA PHE A 34 -21.44 10.31 0.58
C PHE A 34 -21.78 11.49 -0.35
N ALA A 35 -21.91 12.69 0.23
CA ALA A 35 -22.14 13.91 -0.56
C ALA A 35 -20.97 14.18 -1.53
N ASP A 36 -19.74 14.00 -1.07
CA ASP A 36 -18.54 14.17 -1.88
C ASP A 36 -18.45 13.14 -3.00
N PHE A 37 -18.72 11.86 -2.70
CA PHE A 37 -18.74 10.79 -3.71
C PHE A 37 -19.82 11.05 -4.78
N ARG A 38 -21.03 11.44 -4.38
CA ARG A 38 -22.10 11.82 -5.32
C ARG A 38 -21.73 12.99 -6.22
N ARG A 39 -21.01 13.97 -5.67
CA ARG A 39 -20.56 15.15 -6.41
C ARG A 39 -19.47 14.83 -7.41
N MET A 40 -18.48 14.01 -7.00
CA MET A 40 -17.30 13.74 -7.82
C MET A 40 -17.53 12.60 -8.82
N GLY A 41 -18.24 11.55 -8.43
CA GLY A 41 -18.27 10.29 -9.14
C GLY A 41 -16.90 9.62 -9.23
N PHE A 42 -16.78 8.51 -9.96
CA PHE A 42 -15.48 7.91 -10.20
C PHE A 42 -14.61 8.80 -11.09
N PRO A 43 -13.31 8.94 -10.78
CA PRO A 43 -12.43 9.77 -11.57
C PRO A 43 -12.25 9.19 -12.98
N THR A 44 -12.33 10.05 -13.96
CA THR A 44 -12.03 9.69 -15.34
C THR A 44 -10.53 9.81 -15.61
N ARG A 45 -10.07 9.27 -16.73
CA ARG A 45 -8.68 9.43 -17.21
C ARG A 45 -8.26 10.88 -17.50
N LYS A 46 -9.18 11.84 -17.40
CA LYS A 46 -8.87 13.28 -17.47
C LYS A 46 -8.30 13.82 -16.17
N VAL A 47 -8.58 13.15 -15.06
CA VAL A 47 -7.94 13.44 -13.77
C VAL A 47 -6.53 12.88 -13.81
N GLU A 48 -5.51 13.73 -13.64
CA GLU A 48 -4.11 13.38 -13.84
C GLU A 48 -3.67 12.15 -13.05
N ARG A 49 -4.05 12.06 -11.77
CA ARG A 49 -3.75 10.93 -10.88
C ARG A 49 -4.32 9.59 -11.34
N TYR A 50 -5.31 9.59 -12.25
CA TYR A 50 -5.99 8.40 -12.77
C TYR A 50 -5.86 8.24 -14.28
N LYS A 51 -4.94 8.99 -14.90
CA LYS A 51 -4.76 9.04 -16.36
C LYS A 51 -4.55 7.68 -17.00
N TYR A 52 -3.88 6.77 -16.30
CA TYR A 52 -3.53 5.45 -16.81
C TYR A 52 -4.46 4.34 -16.34
N THR A 53 -5.41 4.64 -15.46
CA THR A 53 -6.33 3.66 -14.88
C THR A 53 -7.79 4.06 -15.12
N ASP A 54 -8.59 3.13 -15.62
CA ASP A 54 -10.03 3.28 -15.77
C ASP A 54 -10.71 2.82 -14.48
N VAL A 55 -10.87 3.76 -13.55
CA VAL A 55 -11.39 3.46 -12.20
C VAL A 55 -12.83 2.95 -12.27
N ALA A 56 -13.70 3.58 -13.07
CA ALA A 56 -15.10 3.18 -13.16
C ALA A 56 -15.25 1.69 -13.56
N LYS A 57 -14.37 1.22 -14.46
CA LYS A 57 -14.34 -0.19 -14.90
C LYS A 57 -13.93 -1.15 -13.78
N LEU A 58 -13.06 -0.73 -12.86
CA LEU A 58 -12.64 -1.56 -11.72
C LEU A 58 -13.80 -1.82 -10.76
N PHE A 59 -14.71 -0.88 -10.65
CA PHE A 59 -15.86 -0.89 -9.75
C PHE A 59 -17.18 -1.31 -10.43
N GLU A 60 -17.14 -1.65 -11.73
CA GLU A 60 -18.32 -2.08 -12.51
C GLU A 60 -18.90 -3.44 -12.07
N PRO A 61 -18.07 -4.46 -11.73
CA PRO A 61 -18.62 -5.76 -11.31
C PRO A 61 -19.48 -5.65 -10.05
N ASP A 62 -20.51 -6.49 -9.98
CA ASP A 62 -21.35 -6.62 -8.79
C ASP A 62 -20.62 -7.46 -7.74
N TYR A 63 -20.15 -6.80 -6.71
CA TYR A 63 -19.46 -7.42 -5.56
C TYR A 63 -20.42 -7.50 -4.37
N GLY A 64 -20.41 -8.62 -3.67
CA GLY A 64 -21.01 -8.70 -2.33
C GLY A 64 -20.26 -7.78 -1.35
N LEU A 65 -20.95 -7.35 -0.30
CA LEU A 65 -20.37 -6.65 0.86
C LEU A 65 -20.86 -7.31 2.15
N ASN A 66 -19.98 -7.48 3.12
CA ASN A 66 -20.32 -8.02 4.42
C ASN A 66 -20.80 -6.92 5.40
N LEU A 67 -21.87 -6.21 5.04
CA LEU A 67 -22.37 -5.07 5.82
C LEU A 67 -22.90 -5.48 7.20
N ASN A 68 -23.43 -6.68 7.34
CA ASN A 68 -23.90 -7.23 8.61
C ASN A 68 -22.79 -7.82 9.48
N ARG A 69 -21.52 -7.73 9.04
CA ARG A 69 -20.35 -8.25 9.75
C ARG A 69 -20.49 -9.73 10.12
N LEU A 70 -21.07 -10.50 9.20
CA LEU A 70 -21.20 -11.95 9.37
C LEU A 70 -19.83 -12.58 9.59
N ASP A 71 -19.81 -13.54 10.48
CA ASP A 71 -18.60 -14.24 10.83
C ASP A 71 -18.07 -15.09 9.67
N ILE A 72 -16.79 -14.94 9.36
CA ILE A 72 -16.14 -15.69 8.30
C ILE A 72 -15.41 -16.87 8.93
N PRO A 73 -15.77 -18.11 8.57
CA PRO A 73 -15.24 -19.31 9.23
C PRO A 73 -13.79 -19.58 8.74
N VAL A 74 -12.86 -18.81 9.24
CA VAL A 74 -11.41 -19.01 9.01
C VAL A 74 -10.66 -18.79 10.30
N ASN A 75 -9.74 -19.70 10.64
CA ASN A 75 -8.70 -19.42 11.63
C ASN A 75 -7.44 -19.03 10.85
N PRO A 76 -7.09 -17.74 10.81
CA PRO A 76 -5.97 -17.28 10.02
C PRO A 76 -4.62 -17.85 10.50
N TYR A 77 -4.49 -18.16 11.80
CA TYR A 77 -3.27 -18.76 12.34
C TYR A 77 -3.02 -20.21 11.86
N ASP A 78 -4.08 -20.96 11.59
CA ASP A 78 -3.99 -22.32 11.08
C ASP A 78 -3.84 -22.36 9.55
N ALA A 79 -4.47 -21.39 8.90
CA ALA A 79 -4.58 -21.34 7.46
C ALA A 79 -3.38 -20.65 6.80
N PHE A 80 -2.79 -19.66 7.47
CA PHE A 80 -1.79 -18.81 6.89
C PHE A 80 -0.53 -18.72 7.77
N ARG A 81 0.56 -19.23 7.24
CA ARG A 81 1.89 -19.01 7.81
C ARG A 81 2.72 -18.23 6.79
N CYS A 82 2.65 -16.90 6.88
CA CYS A 82 3.67 -16.09 6.23
C CYS A 82 4.99 -16.35 6.95
N ASP A 83 5.71 -17.30 6.42
CA ASP A 83 6.97 -17.74 7.00
C ASP A 83 8.07 -16.80 6.51
N VAL A 84 8.25 -15.67 7.21
CA VAL A 84 9.50 -14.94 7.16
C VAL A 84 10.40 -15.53 8.24
N PRO A 85 11.33 -16.42 7.88
CA PRO A 85 12.17 -17.11 8.86
C PRO A 85 12.92 -16.08 9.73
N ASN A 86 13.02 -16.35 11.02
CA ASN A 86 13.73 -15.49 11.99
C ASN A 86 13.18 -14.07 12.16
N LEU A 87 12.01 -13.75 11.58
CA LEU A 87 11.33 -12.52 11.89
C LEU A 87 10.63 -12.68 13.25
N SER A 88 11.25 -12.18 14.30
CA SER A 88 10.62 -12.08 15.61
C SER A 88 9.53 -11.02 15.56
N THR A 89 8.32 -11.38 15.09
CA THR A 89 7.21 -10.47 14.92
C THR A 89 6.08 -10.71 15.89
N SER A 90 5.33 -9.65 16.17
CA SER A 90 3.98 -9.75 16.69
C SER A 90 3.03 -9.83 15.49
N LEU A 91 2.36 -10.99 15.34
CA LEU A 91 1.56 -11.31 14.17
C LEU A 91 0.08 -11.02 14.42
N TYR A 92 -0.51 -10.15 13.62
CA TYR A 92 -1.93 -9.80 13.64
C TYR A 92 -2.58 -10.08 12.30
N PHE A 93 -3.90 -10.31 12.31
CA PHE A 93 -4.66 -10.59 11.09
C PHE A 93 -5.81 -9.63 10.90
N VAL A 94 -6.05 -9.28 9.64
CA VAL A 94 -7.27 -8.64 9.16
C VAL A 94 -7.90 -9.60 8.15
N VAL A 95 -9.06 -10.12 8.47
CA VAL A 95 -9.81 -11.00 7.56
C VAL A 95 -10.81 -10.14 6.80
N ASN A 96 -10.63 -10.04 5.50
CA ASN A 96 -11.31 -9.09 4.62
C ASN A 96 -11.07 -7.64 5.11
N ASP A 97 -12.03 -7.06 5.84
CA ASP A 97 -11.97 -5.72 6.41
C ASP A 97 -12.21 -5.71 7.94
N SER A 98 -12.15 -6.90 8.58
CA SER A 98 -12.34 -7.07 10.03
C SER A 98 -11.05 -7.42 10.73
N PHE A 99 -10.69 -6.68 11.77
CA PHE A 99 -9.59 -7.07 12.64
C PHE A 99 -9.94 -8.36 13.38
N TYR A 100 -9.02 -9.33 13.37
CA TYR A 100 -9.26 -10.66 13.94
C TYR A 100 -8.91 -10.67 15.43
N THR A 101 -9.92 -10.70 16.29
CA THR A 101 -9.79 -10.58 17.75
C THR A 101 -9.84 -11.92 18.50
N ARG A 102 -10.21 -13.03 17.85
CA ARG A 102 -10.42 -14.33 18.55
C ARG A 102 -9.15 -14.91 19.14
N GLN A 103 -8.01 -14.60 18.53
CA GLN A 103 -6.69 -15.01 19.01
C GLN A 103 -5.69 -13.91 18.69
N LEU A 104 -5.15 -13.30 19.72
CA LEU A 104 -4.10 -12.27 19.61
C LEU A 104 -2.73 -12.90 19.83
N PRO A 105 -1.64 -12.28 19.33
CA PRO A 105 -0.29 -12.78 19.53
C PRO A 105 0.06 -12.80 21.03
N GLN A 106 0.81 -13.82 21.44
CA GLN A 106 1.28 -13.93 22.83
C GLN A 106 2.42 -12.95 23.15
N ALA A 107 3.04 -12.34 22.13
CA ALA A 107 4.11 -11.37 22.32
C ALA A 107 3.55 -10.09 22.94
N HIS A 108 4.10 -9.70 24.08
CA HIS A 108 3.74 -8.43 24.70
C HIS A 108 4.31 -7.27 23.89
N LEU A 109 3.45 -6.35 23.53
CA LEU A 109 3.85 -5.02 23.02
C LEU A 109 4.41 -4.19 24.18
N PRO A 110 5.29 -3.21 23.90
CA PRO A 110 5.70 -2.24 24.91
C PRO A 110 4.48 -1.54 25.55
N GLU A 111 4.64 -1.09 26.79
CA GLU A 111 3.57 -0.43 27.54
C GLU A 111 2.98 0.77 26.76
N GLY A 112 1.65 0.82 26.71
CA GLY A 112 0.90 1.86 26.03
C GLY A 112 0.80 1.72 24.50
N VAL A 113 1.49 0.77 23.89
CA VAL A 113 1.31 0.47 22.44
C VAL A 113 0.00 -0.25 22.23
N ILE A 114 -0.78 0.24 21.27
CA ILE A 114 -2.07 -0.34 20.85
C ILE A 114 -1.96 -0.85 19.42
N VAL A 115 -2.40 -2.07 19.19
CA VAL A 115 -2.66 -2.66 17.86
C VAL A 115 -3.98 -3.40 17.96
N ASP A 116 -5.05 -2.81 17.46
CA ASP A 116 -6.40 -3.31 17.69
C ASP A 116 -7.37 -2.88 16.56
N SER A 117 -8.61 -3.35 16.61
CA SER A 117 -9.70 -2.94 15.74
C SER A 117 -9.90 -1.43 15.83
N LEU A 118 -9.93 -0.77 14.68
CA LEU A 118 -10.21 0.67 14.60
C LEU A 118 -11.61 0.98 15.16
N CYS A 119 -12.60 0.19 14.82
CA CYS A 119 -13.97 0.34 15.33
C CYS A 119 -14.02 0.22 16.86
N GLN A 120 -13.36 -0.81 17.42
CA GLN A 120 -13.31 -1.05 18.86
C GLN A 120 -12.65 0.13 19.61
N VAL A 121 -11.49 0.58 19.15
CA VAL A 121 -10.79 1.71 19.78
C VAL A 121 -11.59 3.02 19.62
N ALA A 122 -12.15 3.26 18.44
CA ALA A 122 -12.98 4.44 18.20
C ALA A 122 -14.25 4.47 19.08
N ALA A 123 -14.77 3.32 19.49
CA ALA A 123 -15.91 3.21 20.38
C ALA A 123 -15.53 3.35 21.86
N THR A 124 -14.40 2.78 22.28
CA THR A 124 -13.99 2.71 23.70
C THR A 124 -13.06 3.82 24.14
N GLN A 125 -12.24 4.34 23.21
CA GLN A 125 -11.22 5.37 23.43
C GLN A 125 -11.25 6.43 22.31
N PRO A 126 -12.40 7.10 22.07
CA PRO A 126 -12.57 8.02 20.93
C PRO A 126 -11.52 9.14 20.91
N GLN A 127 -11.02 9.56 22.08
CA GLN A 127 -10.00 10.60 22.22
C GLN A 127 -8.66 10.24 21.53
N LEU A 128 -8.38 8.97 21.28
CA LEU A 128 -7.18 8.53 20.55
C LEU A 128 -7.39 8.51 19.04
N VAL A 129 -8.62 8.46 18.56
CA VAL A 129 -8.97 8.30 17.14
C VAL A 129 -9.46 9.63 16.53
N GLU A 130 -10.35 10.34 17.21
CA GLU A 130 -11.02 11.56 16.72
C GLU A 130 -10.05 12.68 16.25
N PRO A 131 -8.89 12.91 16.90
CA PRO A 131 -7.95 13.93 16.44
C PRO A 131 -7.31 13.64 15.09
N TYR A 132 -7.31 12.39 14.66
CA TYR A 132 -6.55 11.91 13.52
C TYR A 132 -7.41 11.38 12.37
N TYR A 133 -8.50 10.68 12.67
CA TYR A 133 -9.32 9.98 11.67
C TYR A 133 -9.93 10.94 10.64
N GLY A 134 -9.63 10.70 9.34
CA GLY A 134 -10.14 11.48 8.22
C GLY A 134 -9.51 12.88 8.09
N ARG A 135 -8.42 13.17 8.80
CA ARG A 135 -7.76 14.49 8.73
C ARG A 135 -6.82 14.59 7.53
N LEU A 136 -6.10 13.53 7.22
CA LEU A 136 -5.25 13.48 6.03
C LEU A 136 -6.04 12.99 4.81
N ALA A 137 -6.83 11.94 4.97
CA ALA A 137 -7.65 11.35 3.96
C ALA A 137 -8.97 12.11 3.78
N GLN A 138 -8.89 13.32 3.22
CA GLN A 138 -10.05 14.20 3.03
C GLN A 138 -10.95 13.70 1.89
N THR A 139 -12.22 13.48 2.19
CA THR A 139 -13.21 12.93 1.25
C THR A 139 -13.49 13.82 0.06
N GLY A 140 -13.38 15.14 0.22
CA GLY A 140 -13.59 16.12 -0.84
C GLY A 140 -12.48 16.16 -1.90
N ALA A 141 -11.34 15.53 -1.64
CA ALA A 141 -10.16 15.55 -2.52
C ALA A 141 -10.10 14.33 -3.47
N ASP A 142 -10.65 13.18 -3.08
CA ASP A 142 -10.56 11.95 -3.86
C ASP A 142 -11.79 11.06 -3.69
N ALA A 143 -12.40 10.63 -4.79
CA ALA A 143 -13.62 9.84 -4.78
C ALA A 143 -13.43 8.42 -4.20
N LEU A 144 -12.24 7.81 -4.33
CA LEU A 144 -11.97 6.50 -3.73
C LEU A 144 -11.81 6.61 -2.21
N VAL A 145 -11.27 7.73 -1.72
CA VAL A 145 -11.25 8.04 -0.29
C VAL A 145 -12.66 8.26 0.23
N ALA A 146 -13.49 9.01 -0.51
CA ALA A 146 -14.89 9.22 -0.16
C ALA A 146 -15.66 7.90 -0.10
N LEU A 147 -15.52 7.04 -1.11
CA LEU A 147 -16.14 5.71 -1.15
C LEU A 147 -15.70 4.82 0.02
N ASN A 148 -14.40 4.76 0.29
CA ASN A 148 -13.88 3.99 1.42
C ASN A 148 -14.42 4.53 2.76
N THR A 149 -14.40 5.85 2.98
CA THR A 149 -14.92 6.46 4.21
C THR A 149 -16.43 6.21 4.39
N MET A 150 -17.17 6.21 3.29
CA MET A 150 -18.61 5.92 3.27
C MET A 150 -18.93 4.48 3.69
N LEU A 151 -18.09 3.49 3.30
CA LEU A 151 -18.39 2.07 3.43
C LEU A 151 -17.58 1.34 4.52
N ALA A 152 -16.40 1.84 4.92
CA ALA A 152 -15.55 1.16 5.90
C ALA A 152 -16.22 1.11 7.29
N GLN A 153 -16.36 -0.09 7.85
CA GLN A 153 -16.99 -0.30 9.17
C GLN A 153 -15.97 -0.64 10.25
N ASP A 154 -14.80 -1.16 9.86
CA ASP A 154 -13.70 -1.51 10.75
C ASP A 154 -12.36 -1.36 10.02
N GLY A 155 -11.31 -1.81 10.63
CA GLY A 155 -9.95 -1.79 10.13
C GLY A 155 -8.95 -1.93 11.27
N LEU A 156 -7.84 -1.21 11.16
CA LEU A 156 -6.73 -1.34 12.09
C LEU A 156 -6.39 0.01 12.70
N PHE A 157 -6.25 0.04 14.02
CA PHE A 157 -5.69 1.16 14.77
C PHE A 157 -4.35 0.77 15.38
N ILE A 158 -3.32 1.61 15.15
CA ILE A 158 -1.99 1.45 15.72
C ILE A 158 -1.61 2.76 16.40
N TYR A 159 -1.24 2.67 17.67
CA TYR A 159 -0.74 3.80 18.45
C TYR A 159 0.56 3.42 19.15
N VAL A 160 1.59 4.21 18.94
CA VAL A 160 2.90 4.06 19.59
C VAL A 160 3.16 5.32 20.42
N PRO A 161 3.16 5.24 21.77
CA PRO A 161 3.31 6.39 22.64
C PRO A 161 4.69 7.06 22.51
N ARG A 162 4.78 8.27 23.06
CA ARG A 162 6.02 9.07 23.08
C ARG A 162 7.20 8.30 23.63
N HIS A 163 8.34 8.40 22.91
CA HIS A 163 9.62 7.81 23.31
C HIS A 163 9.63 6.28 23.42
N VAL A 164 8.59 5.61 22.95
CA VAL A 164 8.57 4.14 22.89
C VAL A 164 9.31 3.66 21.66
N ARG A 165 10.26 2.78 21.86
CA ARG A 165 10.95 2.08 20.80
C ARG A 165 10.42 0.66 20.70
N MET A 166 9.90 0.31 19.53
CA MET A 166 9.45 -1.05 19.28
C MET A 166 10.62 -1.92 18.83
N ASP A 167 11.04 -2.88 19.68
CA ASP A 167 12.15 -3.78 19.37
C ASP A 167 11.78 -4.82 18.30
N ARG A 168 10.49 -5.12 18.17
CA ARG A 168 9.97 -6.12 17.23
C ARG A 168 9.10 -5.46 16.17
N THR A 169 9.20 -6.00 14.96
CA THR A 169 8.30 -5.63 13.87
C THR A 169 6.89 -6.17 14.14
N VAL A 170 5.87 -5.36 13.95
CA VAL A 170 4.48 -5.81 13.92
C VAL A 170 4.12 -6.18 12.50
N GLN A 171 3.71 -7.42 12.30
CA GLN A 171 3.28 -7.94 11.01
C GLN A 171 1.76 -8.06 10.98
N ILE A 172 1.16 -7.43 9.99
CA ILE A 172 -0.28 -7.45 9.73
C ILE A 172 -0.53 -8.24 8.45
N ILE A 173 -1.23 -9.36 8.57
CA ILE A 173 -1.62 -10.19 7.43
C ILE A 173 -3.07 -9.89 7.08
N ASN A 174 -3.26 -9.29 5.93
CA ASN A 174 -4.56 -9.08 5.33
C ASN A 174 -4.92 -10.32 4.50
N ILE A 175 -5.97 -11.02 4.87
CA ILE A 175 -6.46 -12.21 4.18
C ILE A 175 -7.79 -11.90 3.50
N LEU A 176 -7.87 -12.12 2.19
CA LEU A 176 -9.11 -12.11 1.44
C LEU A 176 -9.68 -13.53 1.41
N ARG A 177 -10.87 -13.72 1.99
CA ARG A 177 -11.57 -15.00 2.08
C ARG A 177 -13.07 -14.82 1.84
N SER A 178 -13.64 -15.52 0.85
CA SER A 178 -15.09 -15.50 0.61
C SER A 178 -15.49 -16.65 -0.29
N ASP A 179 -16.76 -17.06 -0.18
CA ASP A 179 -17.36 -18.03 -1.10
C ASP A 179 -17.99 -17.36 -2.34
N VAL A 180 -18.05 -16.02 -2.34
CA VAL A 180 -18.57 -15.20 -3.44
C VAL A 180 -17.58 -14.10 -3.81
N ASP A 181 -17.77 -13.46 -4.97
CA ASP A 181 -17.02 -12.24 -5.32
C ASP A 181 -17.34 -11.14 -4.30
N LEU A 182 -16.31 -10.54 -3.70
CA LEU A 182 -16.48 -9.67 -2.52
C LEU A 182 -15.70 -8.37 -2.65
N MET A 183 -16.33 -7.26 -2.27
CA MET A 183 -15.66 -6.00 -2.00
C MET A 183 -15.38 -5.86 -0.51
N VAL A 184 -14.16 -5.42 -0.18
CA VAL A 184 -13.71 -5.14 1.19
C VAL A 184 -13.21 -3.71 1.31
N ASN A 185 -13.50 -3.05 2.44
CA ASN A 185 -13.17 -1.65 2.66
C ASN A 185 -12.34 -1.51 3.94
N ARG A 186 -11.01 -1.52 3.79
CA ARG A 186 -10.07 -1.44 4.91
C ARG A 186 -9.77 0.00 5.25
N ARG A 187 -9.76 0.32 6.54
CA ARG A 187 -9.29 1.59 7.06
C ARG A 187 -8.16 1.36 8.06
N VAL A 188 -7.07 2.09 7.95
CA VAL A 188 -5.93 1.96 8.85
C VAL A 188 -5.56 3.34 9.36
N LEU A 189 -5.39 3.46 10.67
CA LEU A 189 -4.91 4.67 11.33
C LEU A 189 -3.67 4.33 12.15
N ILE A 190 -2.55 4.99 11.85
CA ILE A 190 -1.26 4.79 12.51
C ILE A 190 -0.84 6.12 13.15
N VAL A 191 -0.59 6.11 14.44
CA VAL A 191 -0.06 7.25 15.18
C VAL A 191 1.23 6.85 15.85
N VAL A 192 2.34 7.46 15.44
CA VAL A 192 3.67 7.29 16.01
C VAL A 192 4.05 8.60 16.67
N GLU A 193 3.94 8.66 17.98
CA GLU A 193 4.14 9.87 18.76
C GLU A 193 5.61 10.34 18.77
N GLN A 194 5.85 11.53 19.30
CA GLN A 194 7.18 12.15 19.41
C GLN A 194 8.24 11.20 19.95
N GLY A 195 9.36 11.08 19.25
CA GLY A 195 10.53 10.29 19.65
C GLY A 195 10.30 8.78 19.66
N ALA A 196 9.16 8.30 19.14
CA ALA A 196 8.86 6.87 19.05
C ALA A 196 9.47 6.25 17.78
N GLU A 197 9.79 4.96 17.84
CA GLU A 197 10.29 4.18 16.71
C GLU A 197 9.42 2.95 16.48
N ALA A 198 8.92 2.77 15.26
CA ALA A 198 8.05 1.66 14.90
C ALA A 198 8.34 1.08 13.53
N ARG A 199 8.09 -0.23 13.39
CA ARG A 199 8.19 -0.95 12.12
C ARG A 199 6.98 -1.82 11.90
N PHE A 200 6.34 -1.65 10.75
CA PHE A 200 5.16 -2.41 10.35
C PHE A 200 5.37 -3.09 9.01
N LEU A 201 4.94 -4.34 8.92
CA LEU A 201 4.91 -5.11 7.68
C LEU A 201 3.47 -5.52 7.38
N PHE A 202 2.88 -4.94 6.36
CA PHE A 202 1.57 -5.32 5.84
C PHE A 202 1.73 -6.29 4.68
N CYS A 203 1.07 -7.45 4.76
CA CYS A 203 1.07 -8.45 3.70
C CYS A 203 -0.35 -8.68 3.23
N ASP A 204 -0.61 -8.47 1.95
CA ASP A 204 -1.91 -8.74 1.33
C ASP A 204 -1.89 -10.10 0.62
N HIS A 205 -2.81 -10.99 1.00
CA HIS A 205 -2.96 -12.32 0.44
C HIS A 205 -4.43 -12.63 0.11
N ALA A 206 -4.63 -13.52 -0.84
CA ALA A 206 -5.94 -14.08 -1.16
C ALA A 206 -5.92 -15.59 -0.85
N ALA A 207 -6.84 -16.03 0.00
CA ALA A 207 -7.01 -17.43 0.35
C ALA A 207 -7.80 -18.22 -0.70
N ASP A 208 -8.59 -17.51 -1.52
CA ASP A 208 -9.44 -18.06 -2.54
C ASP A 208 -9.16 -17.47 -3.91
N ASP A 209 -9.58 -18.19 -4.93
CA ASP A 209 -9.51 -17.74 -6.33
C ASP A 209 -10.72 -16.87 -6.74
N ARG A 210 -11.55 -16.43 -5.78
CA ARG A 210 -12.66 -15.50 -6.01
C ARG A 210 -12.15 -14.14 -6.45
N ARG A 211 -13.03 -13.39 -7.07
CA ARG A 211 -12.72 -12.00 -7.45
C ARG A 211 -12.94 -11.09 -6.25
N PHE A 212 -11.88 -10.43 -5.83
CA PHE A 212 -11.96 -9.44 -4.76
C PHE A 212 -11.69 -8.04 -5.30
N LEU A 213 -12.42 -7.08 -4.75
CA LEU A 213 -12.11 -5.66 -4.84
C LEU A 213 -11.75 -5.16 -3.44
N ALA A 214 -10.48 -4.94 -3.17
CA ALA A 214 -10.03 -4.39 -1.90
C ALA A 214 -9.77 -2.88 -2.03
N THR A 215 -10.53 -2.07 -1.30
CA THR A 215 -10.20 -0.66 -1.10
C THR A 215 -9.50 -0.48 0.24
N GLN A 216 -8.46 0.31 0.28
CA GLN A 216 -7.69 0.59 1.49
C GLN A 216 -7.38 2.08 1.58
N VAL A 217 -7.56 2.64 2.78
CA VAL A 217 -7.07 3.97 3.12
C VAL A 217 -6.26 3.88 4.40
N ILE A 218 -5.01 4.35 4.35
CA ILE A 218 -4.08 4.42 5.48
C ILE A 218 -3.80 5.88 5.78
N GLU A 219 -3.96 6.30 7.02
CA GLU A 219 -3.50 7.57 7.54
C GLU A 219 -2.40 7.32 8.57
N ALA A 220 -1.23 7.91 8.39
CA ALA A 220 -0.09 7.76 9.29
C ALA A 220 0.44 9.12 9.75
N TYR A 221 0.52 9.30 11.06
CA TYR A 221 1.04 10.50 11.70
C TYR A 221 2.35 10.18 12.38
N VAL A 222 3.41 10.89 12.02
CA VAL A 222 4.77 10.68 12.53
C VAL A 222 5.23 11.93 13.23
N GLY A 223 5.30 11.85 14.57
CA GLY A 223 5.62 12.97 15.45
C GLY A 223 7.08 13.44 15.36
N ASP A 224 7.40 14.51 16.09
CA ASP A 224 8.77 15.07 16.14
C ASP A 224 9.79 14.01 16.55
N ASN A 225 10.91 13.93 15.84
CA ASN A 225 12.00 12.97 16.09
C ASN A 225 11.55 11.49 16.08
N ALA A 226 10.39 11.17 15.54
CA ALA A 226 9.89 9.81 15.44
C ALA A 226 10.39 9.12 14.16
N SER A 227 10.36 7.78 14.16
CA SER A 227 10.75 6.97 13.00
C SER A 227 9.71 5.91 12.69
N LEU A 228 9.28 5.84 11.43
CA LEU A 228 8.33 4.84 10.94
C LEU A 228 8.92 4.11 9.72
N ASP A 229 9.10 2.79 9.84
CA ASP A 229 9.29 1.91 8.70
C ASP A 229 7.96 1.22 8.36
N LEU A 230 7.44 1.46 7.17
CA LEU A 230 6.18 0.90 6.67
C LEU A 230 6.43 0.10 5.39
N TYR A 231 6.37 -1.22 5.51
CA TYR A 231 6.53 -2.16 4.41
C TYR A 231 5.17 -2.70 3.99
N CYS A 232 4.84 -2.64 2.71
CA CYS A 232 3.60 -3.14 2.13
C CYS A 232 3.92 -4.15 1.04
N MET A 233 3.55 -5.42 1.23
CA MET A 233 3.78 -6.49 0.29
C MET A 233 2.45 -7.02 -0.24
N GLU A 234 2.33 -7.17 -1.56
CA GLU A 234 1.16 -7.73 -2.22
C GLU A 234 1.51 -9.01 -2.96
N GLU A 235 0.85 -10.09 -2.54
CA GLU A 235 0.87 -11.40 -3.16
C GLU A 235 -0.57 -11.93 -3.19
N THR A 236 -1.36 -11.45 -4.16
CA THR A 236 -2.78 -11.78 -4.30
C THR A 236 -3.03 -12.61 -5.57
N HIS A 237 -4.25 -12.69 -6.05
CA HIS A 237 -4.61 -13.47 -7.23
C HIS A 237 -4.80 -12.57 -8.47
N ILE A 238 -4.58 -13.12 -9.69
CA ILE A 238 -4.70 -12.37 -10.97
C ILE A 238 -6.12 -11.79 -11.21
N ARG A 239 -7.15 -12.30 -10.52
CA ARG A 239 -8.52 -11.78 -10.60
C ARG A 239 -8.83 -10.69 -9.59
N ASN A 240 -7.88 -10.35 -8.72
CA ASN A 240 -8.08 -9.38 -7.66
C ASN A 240 -7.80 -7.96 -8.14
N THR A 241 -8.59 -7.03 -7.65
CA THR A 241 -8.37 -5.60 -7.80
C THR A 241 -8.12 -5.00 -6.42
N ARG A 242 -7.08 -4.17 -6.31
CA ARG A 242 -6.75 -3.46 -5.07
C ARG A 242 -6.54 -1.98 -5.38
N THR A 243 -7.16 -1.13 -4.57
CA THR A 243 -6.87 0.30 -4.52
C THR A 243 -6.37 0.66 -3.13
N SER A 244 -5.22 1.31 -3.03
CA SER A 244 -4.62 1.73 -1.76
C SER A 244 -4.27 3.20 -1.81
N ASN A 245 -4.82 3.99 -0.88
CA ASN A 245 -4.49 5.40 -0.69
C ASN A 245 -3.80 5.54 0.66
N VAL A 246 -2.54 5.94 0.65
CA VAL A 246 -1.71 6.11 1.84
C VAL A 246 -1.41 7.59 2.01
N PHE A 247 -1.72 8.12 3.18
CA PHE A 247 -1.45 9.50 3.57
C PHE A 247 -0.50 9.50 4.76
N ILE A 248 0.63 10.21 4.64
CA ILE A 248 1.62 10.28 5.70
C ILE A 248 1.91 11.75 6.00
N GLU A 249 1.85 12.14 7.26
CA GLU A 249 2.27 13.45 7.73
C GLU A 249 3.49 13.32 8.65
N GLN A 250 4.53 14.09 8.38
CA GLN A 250 5.78 14.09 9.14
C GLN A 250 6.03 15.40 9.86
N GLN A 251 6.32 15.31 11.17
CA GLN A 251 6.75 16.42 11.99
C GLN A 251 8.29 16.56 12.00
N ALA A 252 8.82 17.52 12.76
CA ALA A 252 10.22 17.90 12.73
C ALA A 252 11.18 16.74 13.03
N ASN A 253 12.28 16.65 12.24
CA ASN A 253 13.34 15.64 12.35
C ASN A 253 12.85 14.19 12.34
N SER A 254 11.65 13.94 11.86
CA SER A 254 11.09 12.60 11.74
C SER A 254 11.64 11.86 10.53
N ARG A 255 11.58 10.54 10.56
CA ARG A 255 12.03 9.67 9.46
C ARG A 255 10.96 8.69 9.05
N VAL A 256 10.70 8.60 7.75
CA VAL A 256 9.79 7.62 7.17
C VAL A 256 10.53 6.81 6.12
N ASN A 257 10.41 5.48 6.20
CA ASN A 257 10.79 4.58 5.14
C ASN A 257 9.55 3.79 4.71
N HIS A 258 9.06 4.04 3.50
CA HIS A 258 7.88 3.38 2.95
C HIS A 258 8.28 2.56 1.72
N ASN A 259 8.01 1.26 1.75
CA ASN A 259 8.28 0.36 0.63
C ASN A 259 7.02 -0.36 0.19
N VAL A 260 6.69 -0.28 -1.10
CA VAL A 260 5.57 -0.99 -1.74
C VAL A 260 6.12 -2.05 -2.67
N ILE A 261 5.79 -3.31 -2.39
CA ILE A 261 6.32 -4.48 -3.10
C ILE A 261 5.15 -5.26 -3.69
N THR A 262 5.04 -5.29 -5.02
CA THR A 262 4.01 -6.06 -5.73
C THR A 262 4.69 -7.25 -6.41
N LEU A 263 4.47 -8.44 -5.85
CA LEU A 263 5.01 -9.71 -6.36
C LEU A 263 4.02 -10.43 -7.28
N HIS A 264 2.74 -10.43 -6.91
CA HIS A 264 1.67 -11.03 -7.70
C HIS A 264 0.34 -10.34 -7.41
N ASN A 265 -0.43 -10.01 -8.44
CA ASN A 265 -1.70 -9.29 -8.35
C ASN A 265 -2.56 -9.52 -9.59
N GLY A 266 -3.73 -8.90 -9.65
CA GLY A 266 -4.48 -8.67 -10.89
C GLY A 266 -4.32 -7.22 -11.34
N THR A 267 -5.08 -6.30 -10.72
CA THR A 267 -4.95 -4.86 -10.96
C THR A 267 -4.73 -4.15 -9.62
N THR A 268 -3.64 -3.40 -9.53
CA THR A 268 -3.29 -2.65 -8.31
C THR A 268 -3.11 -1.18 -8.65
N VAL A 269 -3.72 -0.34 -7.81
CA VAL A 269 -3.65 1.12 -7.89
C VAL A 269 -3.21 1.65 -6.53
N ASN A 270 -1.97 2.09 -6.42
CA ASN A 270 -1.41 2.65 -5.21
C ASN A 270 -1.28 4.17 -5.33
N ARG A 271 -1.67 4.88 -4.29
CA ARG A 271 -1.51 6.32 -4.12
C ARG A 271 -0.80 6.59 -2.81
N LEU A 272 0.25 7.38 -2.85
CA LEU A 272 0.97 7.86 -1.67
C LEU A 272 0.97 9.38 -1.69
N ASP A 273 0.44 9.99 -0.64
CA ASP A 273 0.58 11.42 -0.38
C ASP A 273 1.35 11.58 0.94
N LEU A 274 2.57 12.11 0.85
CA LEU A 274 3.43 12.36 2.00
C LEU A 274 3.67 13.86 2.12
N THR A 275 3.42 14.40 3.31
CA THR A 275 3.55 15.83 3.59
C THR A 275 4.52 16.08 4.73
N PHE A 276 5.51 16.93 4.49
CA PHE A 276 6.41 17.45 5.53
C PHE A 276 5.79 18.68 6.18
N ARG A 277 5.51 18.60 7.49
CA ARG A 277 4.99 19.70 8.34
C ARG A 277 6.05 20.27 9.27
N GLY A 278 7.08 19.49 9.59
CA GLY A 278 8.18 19.90 10.46
C GLY A 278 9.51 19.90 9.73
N GLU A 279 10.39 20.84 10.09
CA GLU A 279 11.73 20.99 9.49
C GLU A 279 12.63 19.78 9.75
N GLY A 280 13.57 19.52 8.84
CA GLY A 280 14.58 18.47 8.98
C GLY A 280 14.05 17.05 8.84
N ALA A 281 12.81 16.87 8.38
CA ALA A 281 12.23 15.56 8.18
C ALA A 281 12.78 14.88 6.91
N GLU A 282 12.89 13.55 6.96
CA GLU A 282 13.45 12.73 5.89
C GLU A 282 12.48 11.62 5.49
N CYS A 283 12.32 11.35 4.18
CA CYS A 283 11.63 10.16 3.72
C CYS A 283 12.40 9.41 2.63
N CYS A 284 12.23 8.09 2.64
CA CYS A 284 12.59 7.19 1.55
C CYS A 284 11.32 6.42 1.13
N CYS A 285 10.84 6.65 -0.09
CA CYS A 285 9.64 6.02 -0.63
C CYS A 285 10.02 5.17 -1.84
N ASN A 286 9.97 3.85 -1.68
CA ASN A 286 10.47 2.93 -2.69
C ASN A 286 9.38 1.97 -3.16
N GLY A 287 9.48 1.49 -4.40
CA GLY A 287 8.55 0.53 -4.94
C GLY A 287 9.22 -0.49 -5.87
N SER A 288 8.88 -1.76 -5.70
CA SER A 288 9.26 -2.81 -6.62
C SER A 288 8.03 -3.54 -7.18
N VAL A 289 7.98 -3.69 -8.50
CA VAL A 289 6.86 -4.31 -9.20
C VAL A 289 7.38 -5.39 -10.13
N ILE A 290 6.85 -6.60 -9.98
CA ILE A 290 7.03 -7.70 -10.91
C ILE A 290 5.66 -8.09 -11.43
N ALA A 291 5.40 -7.85 -12.71
CA ALA A 291 4.12 -8.15 -13.34
C ALA A 291 4.31 -8.87 -14.68
N ASP A 292 3.47 -9.88 -14.91
CA ASP A 292 3.44 -10.66 -16.15
C ASP A 292 1.99 -10.81 -16.64
N LYS A 293 1.81 -11.57 -17.73
CA LYS A 293 0.48 -11.85 -18.30
C LYS A 293 -0.28 -10.55 -18.56
N THR A 294 -1.46 -10.38 -17.94
CA THR A 294 -2.34 -9.20 -18.10
C THR A 294 -2.38 -8.33 -16.84
N GLN A 295 -1.45 -8.52 -15.91
CA GLN A 295 -1.38 -7.78 -14.66
C GLN A 295 -1.15 -6.28 -14.89
N ARG A 296 -1.69 -5.49 -13.98
CA ARG A 296 -1.56 -4.03 -14.03
C ARG A 296 -1.17 -3.48 -12.66
N VAL A 297 -0.19 -2.58 -12.66
CA VAL A 297 0.21 -1.87 -11.43
C VAL A 297 0.43 -0.40 -11.76
N ASP A 298 -0.34 0.45 -11.07
CA ASP A 298 -0.28 1.91 -11.17
C ASP A 298 0.13 2.48 -9.81
N ASN A 299 1.35 3.01 -9.70
CA ASN A 299 1.83 3.73 -8.52
C ASN A 299 1.85 5.23 -8.82
N ASN A 300 1.24 6.01 -7.93
CA ASN A 300 1.24 7.46 -8.00
C ASN A 300 1.67 8.04 -6.65
N THR A 301 2.67 8.90 -6.65
CA THR A 301 3.20 9.54 -5.44
C THR A 301 3.06 11.05 -5.49
N LEU A 302 2.83 11.65 -4.34
CA LEU A 302 2.95 13.07 -4.10
C LEU A 302 3.79 13.28 -2.85
N ILE A 303 4.95 13.91 -3.01
CA ILE A 303 5.78 14.34 -1.88
C ILE A 303 5.68 15.86 -1.78
N ASP A 304 5.00 16.35 -0.74
CA ASP A 304 4.74 17.77 -0.51
C ASP A 304 5.67 18.36 0.55
N HIS A 305 6.69 19.09 0.09
CA HIS A 305 7.61 19.85 0.94
C HIS A 305 7.00 21.21 1.27
N GLN A 306 6.50 21.36 2.50
CA GLN A 306 5.87 22.61 2.96
C GLN A 306 6.79 23.48 3.82
N VAL A 307 7.85 22.87 4.37
CA VAL A 307 8.79 23.47 5.31
C VAL A 307 10.24 23.23 4.88
N PRO A 308 11.21 24.05 5.35
CA PRO A 308 12.58 23.95 4.90
C PRO A 308 13.35 22.73 5.45
N HIS A 309 14.54 22.48 4.89
CA HIS A 309 15.51 21.48 5.33
C HIS A 309 15.03 20.01 5.27
N CYS A 310 14.02 19.70 4.45
CA CYS A 310 13.52 18.34 4.31
C CYS A 310 14.19 17.59 3.14
N THR A 311 14.33 16.29 3.30
CA THR A 311 14.94 15.41 2.29
C THR A 311 13.96 14.29 1.88
N SER A 312 13.79 14.06 0.57
CA SER A 312 13.02 12.95 0.03
C SER A 312 13.79 12.19 -1.03
N ASN A 313 13.70 10.86 -0.97
CA ASN A 313 14.23 9.96 -1.97
C ASN A 313 13.16 8.98 -2.41
N GLU A 314 12.98 8.85 -3.73
CA GLU A 314 12.06 7.87 -4.32
C GLU A 314 12.81 6.98 -5.31
N LEU A 315 12.61 5.66 -5.18
CA LEU A 315 13.15 4.66 -6.09
C LEU A 315 12.07 3.64 -6.45
N TYR A 316 11.55 3.73 -7.67
CA TYR A 316 10.55 2.79 -8.20
C TYR A 316 11.11 2.01 -9.37
N LYS A 317 11.04 0.66 -9.28
CA LYS A 317 11.49 -0.25 -10.33
C LYS A 317 10.41 -1.23 -10.74
N TYR A 318 10.26 -1.42 -12.05
CA TYR A 318 9.30 -2.33 -12.64
C TYR A 318 10.00 -3.34 -13.54
N VAL A 319 9.65 -4.62 -13.39
CA VAL A 319 9.94 -5.68 -14.36
C VAL A 319 8.61 -6.15 -14.90
N LEU A 320 8.39 -5.92 -16.21
CA LEU A 320 7.12 -6.19 -16.89
C LEU A 320 7.34 -7.20 -18.01
N ASP A 321 6.56 -8.29 -18.00
CA ASP A 321 6.60 -9.31 -19.04
C ASP A 321 5.19 -9.60 -19.58
N GLY A 322 5.10 -10.36 -20.69
CA GLY A 322 3.83 -10.66 -21.36
C GLY A 322 3.10 -9.38 -21.79
N ASP A 323 1.81 -9.28 -21.48
CA ASP A 323 0.95 -8.13 -21.75
C ASP A 323 0.76 -7.22 -20.51
N ALA A 324 1.67 -7.31 -19.55
CA ALA A 324 1.60 -6.52 -18.33
C ALA A 324 1.69 -5.01 -18.59
N VAL A 325 1.02 -4.24 -17.76
CA VAL A 325 1.01 -2.78 -17.85
C VAL A 325 1.43 -2.17 -16.53
N GLY A 326 2.51 -1.42 -16.54
CA GLY A 326 2.97 -0.57 -15.45
C GLY A 326 2.61 0.90 -15.70
N ALA A 327 2.32 1.62 -14.64
CA ALA A 327 2.25 3.07 -14.64
C ALA A 327 2.93 3.63 -13.39
N PHE A 328 3.70 4.68 -13.55
CA PHE A 328 4.29 5.45 -12.47
C PHE A 328 4.09 6.93 -12.73
N ALA A 329 3.54 7.64 -11.77
CA ALA A 329 3.45 9.09 -11.79
C ALA A 329 3.89 9.63 -10.43
N GLY A 330 5.09 10.19 -10.37
CA GLY A 330 5.64 10.81 -9.18
C GLY A 330 5.57 12.33 -9.29
N ARG A 331 5.14 13.00 -8.22
CA ARG A 331 5.13 14.45 -8.13
C ARG A 331 5.81 14.92 -6.86
N VAL A 332 6.90 15.65 -7.01
CA VAL A 332 7.54 16.38 -5.91
C VAL A 332 7.09 17.84 -5.97
N LEU A 333 6.41 18.28 -4.91
CA LEU A 333 5.92 19.65 -4.77
C LEU A 333 6.73 20.38 -3.69
N VAL A 334 7.46 21.43 -4.08
CA VAL A 334 8.27 22.24 -3.16
C VAL A 334 7.61 23.61 -3.02
N ARG A 335 7.03 23.90 -1.86
CA ARG A 335 6.31 25.13 -1.58
C ARG A 335 7.27 26.32 -1.41
N HIS A 336 6.77 27.55 -1.54
CA HIS A 336 7.59 28.79 -1.47
C HIS A 336 8.50 28.86 -0.24
N GLY A 337 8.04 28.41 0.94
CA GLY A 337 8.82 28.43 2.18
C GLY A 337 9.80 27.27 2.35
N ALA A 338 9.74 26.23 1.51
CA ALA A 338 10.49 24.99 1.65
C ALA A 338 11.94 25.09 1.12
N GLN A 339 12.69 26.07 1.61
CA GLN A 339 14.08 26.27 1.25
C GLN A 339 14.98 25.13 1.75
N LYS A 340 16.13 24.91 1.11
CA LYS A 340 17.07 23.83 1.46
C LYS A 340 16.49 22.42 1.32
N THR A 341 15.41 22.28 0.55
CA THR A 341 14.88 20.96 0.16
C THR A 341 15.90 20.22 -0.69
N SER A 342 16.09 18.92 -0.38
CA SER A 342 16.83 17.97 -1.21
C SER A 342 15.90 16.84 -1.63
N SER A 343 15.65 16.68 -2.93
CA SER A 343 14.74 15.64 -3.44
C SER A 343 15.33 14.91 -4.64
N GLN A 344 15.26 13.59 -4.60
CA GLN A 344 15.64 12.73 -5.71
C GLN A 344 14.51 11.75 -6.01
N GLU A 345 13.97 11.79 -7.25
CA GLU A 345 12.98 10.83 -7.73
C GLU A 345 13.60 9.99 -8.86
N THR A 346 13.58 8.67 -8.70
CA THR A 346 14.14 7.73 -9.69
C THR A 346 13.12 6.67 -10.03
N ASN A 347 12.78 6.56 -11.32
CA ASN A 347 11.94 5.48 -11.84
C ASN A 347 12.65 4.75 -12.96
N GLN A 348 12.90 3.46 -12.78
CA GLN A 348 13.57 2.61 -13.75
C GLN A 348 12.68 1.41 -14.09
N ASN A 349 12.54 1.13 -15.38
CA ASN A 349 11.57 0.17 -15.87
C ASN A 349 12.19 -0.76 -16.92
N LEU A 350 11.99 -2.05 -16.71
CA LEU A 350 12.46 -3.11 -17.61
C LEU A 350 11.24 -3.78 -18.24
N CYS A 351 11.10 -3.66 -19.56
CA CYS A 351 10.11 -4.40 -20.34
C CYS A 351 10.78 -5.64 -20.93
N ALA A 352 10.50 -6.81 -20.32
CA ALA A 352 11.10 -8.09 -20.73
C ALA A 352 10.48 -8.64 -22.03
N SER A 353 9.25 -8.26 -22.35
CA SER A 353 8.54 -8.60 -23.60
C SER A 353 8.28 -7.37 -24.46
N ARG A 354 7.95 -7.61 -25.74
CA ARG A 354 7.56 -6.53 -26.68
C ARG A 354 6.13 -6.03 -26.48
N THR A 355 5.31 -6.77 -25.80
CA THR A 355 3.89 -6.44 -25.53
C THR A 355 3.70 -5.75 -24.20
N ALA A 356 4.64 -5.88 -23.27
CA ALA A 356 4.65 -5.13 -22.01
C ALA A 356 4.67 -3.62 -22.28
N ARG A 357 3.96 -2.89 -21.44
CA ARG A 357 3.83 -1.43 -21.57
C ARG A 357 4.11 -0.73 -20.26
N MET A 358 4.93 0.30 -20.31
CA MET A 358 5.20 1.18 -19.19
C MET A 358 4.84 2.62 -19.51
N TYR A 359 4.10 3.24 -18.62
CA TYR A 359 3.82 4.68 -18.62
C TYR A 359 4.54 5.31 -17.43
N THR A 360 5.37 6.31 -17.68
CA THR A 360 6.12 6.97 -16.62
C THR A 360 6.02 8.48 -16.77
N GLN A 361 5.74 9.17 -15.67
CA GLN A 361 5.52 10.60 -15.62
C GLN A 361 6.07 11.19 -14.31
N PRO A 362 7.39 11.38 -14.19
CA PRO A 362 7.95 12.13 -13.07
C PRO A 362 7.71 13.62 -13.24
N MET A 363 7.36 14.34 -12.16
CA MET A 363 7.01 15.76 -12.17
C MET A 363 7.66 16.51 -11.00
N LEU A 364 8.26 17.67 -11.29
CA LEU A 364 8.76 18.59 -10.29
C LEU A 364 7.99 19.91 -10.37
N GLU A 365 7.38 20.32 -9.26
CA GLU A 365 6.75 21.63 -9.09
C GLU A 365 7.51 22.37 -7.99
N ILE A 366 8.38 23.29 -8.37
CA ILE A 366 9.31 23.94 -7.45
C ILE A 366 9.00 25.43 -7.38
N TYR A 367 8.66 25.91 -6.18
CA TYR A 367 8.36 27.30 -5.88
C TYR A 367 9.36 27.94 -4.89
N ALA A 368 10.45 27.24 -4.55
CA ALA A 368 11.54 27.75 -3.72
C ALA A 368 12.84 27.87 -4.52
N ASP A 369 13.70 28.83 -4.16
CA ASP A 369 14.89 29.18 -4.95
C ASP A 369 16.14 28.37 -4.57
N ASP A 370 16.31 28.06 -3.28
CA ASP A 370 17.51 27.39 -2.77
C ASP A 370 17.22 25.92 -2.45
N VAL A 371 17.17 25.10 -3.49
CA VAL A 371 16.83 23.67 -3.42
C VAL A 371 17.71 22.83 -4.33
N LYS A 372 17.76 21.52 -4.05
CA LYS A 372 18.41 20.49 -4.89
C LYS A 372 17.40 19.42 -5.20
N CYS A 373 16.74 19.52 -6.35
CA CYS A 373 15.73 18.56 -6.77
C CYS A 373 16.10 18.01 -8.15
N ALA A 374 16.03 16.69 -8.27
CA ALA A 374 16.25 16.00 -9.52
C ALA A 374 15.25 14.84 -9.69
N HIS A 375 14.89 14.56 -10.92
CA HIS A 375 14.15 13.35 -11.27
C HIS A 375 14.78 12.65 -12.47
N GLY A 376 14.59 11.34 -12.56
CA GLY A 376 15.03 10.55 -13.68
C GLY A 376 14.09 9.37 -13.94
N SER A 377 13.79 9.13 -15.21
CA SER A 377 12.99 7.97 -15.59
C SER A 377 13.61 7.29 -16.82
N THR A 378 13.60 5.95 -16.79
CA THR A 378 14.05 5.13 -17.90
C THR A 378 13.07 4.01 -18.19
N VAL A 379 12.89 3.70 -19.48
CA VAL A 379 12.20 2.50 -19.92
C VAL A 379 13.13 1.78 -20.90
N GLY A 380 13.50 0.56 -20.57
CA GLY A 380 14.46 -0.21 -21.35
C GLY A 380 14.09 -1.68 -21.48
N GLN A 381 14.94 -2.40 -22.20
CA GLN A 381 14.91 -3.85 -22.32
C GLN A 381 16.17 -4.44 -21.68
N LEU A 382 16.22 -5.75 -21.53
CA LEU A 382 17.42 -6.45 -21.09
C LEU A 382 18.61 -6.11 -22.00
N ASN A 383 19.77 -5.91 -21.38
CA ASN A 383 20.99 -5.56 -22.11
C ASN A 383 21.50 -6.78 -22.92
N ASP A 384 21.39 -6.71 -24.25
CA ASP A 384 21.80 -7.78 -25.16
C ASP A 384 23.28 -8.13 -25.03
N ALA A 385 24.15 -7.15 -24.76
CA ALA A 385 25.57 -7.39 -24.54
C ALA A 385 25.83 -8.19 -23.25
N ALA A 386 25.09 -7.87 -22.18
CA ALA A 386 25.16 -8.63 -20.93
C ALA A 386 24.62 -10.06 -21.12
N LEU A 387 23.50 -10.23 -21.80
CA LEU A 387 22.95 -11.55 -22.15
C LEU A 387 23.93 -12.36 -22.98
N PHE A 388 24.54 -11.76 -24.02
CA PHE A 388 25.54 -12.40 -24.85
C PHE A 388 26.75 -12.85 -24.02
N TYR A 389 27.28 -11.98 -23.17
CA TYR A 389 28.42 -12.29 -22.31
C TYR A 389 28.12 -13.46 -21.36
N MET A 390 26.96 -13.51 -20.75
CA MET A 390 26.56 -14.58 -19.84
C MET A 390 26.43 -15.92 -20.61
N ARG A 391 25.84 -15.87 -21.80
CA ARG A 391 25.73 -17.05 -22.66
C ARG A 391 27.11 -17.63 -23.10
N GLN A 392 28.09 -16.76 -23.36
CA GLN A 392 29.48 -17.18 -23.66
C GLN A 392 30.15 -17.91 -22.48
N ARG A 393 29.63 -17.67 -21.25
CA ARG A 393 30.08 -18.36 -20.04
C ARG A 393 29.30 -19.65 -19.74
N GLY A 394 28.44 -20.10 -20.64
CA GLY A 394 27.68 -21.35 -20.53
C GLY A 394 26.35 -21.21 -19.76
N ILE A 395 25.94 -20.00 -19.42
CA ILE A 395 24.63 -19.73 -18.77
C ILE A 395 23.54 -19.79 -19.83
N SER A 396 22.44 -20.51 -19.58
CA SER A 396 21.30 -20.57 -20.51
C SER A 396 20.68 -19.18 -20.70
N LEU A 397 19.94 -18.97 -21.79
CA LEU A 397 19.29 -17.68 -22.04
C LEU A 397 18.28 -17.33 -20.94
N ASP A 398 17.50 -18.32 -20.52
CA ASP A 398 16.45 -18.11 -19.51
C ASP A 398 17.07 -17.78 -18.13
N GLU A 399 18.12 -18.48 -17.75
CA GLU A 399 18.85 -18.19 -16.50
C GLU A 399 19.56 -16.83 -16.57
N ALA A 400 20.12 -16.44 -17.72
CA ALA A 400 20.74 -15.12 -17.89
C ALA A 400 19.72 -13.98 -17.77
N ARG A 401 18.52 -14.14 -18.32
CA ARG A 401 17.42 -13.20 -18.16
C ARG A 401 17.01 -13.07 -16.71
N LEU A 402 16.74 -14.21 -16.05
CA LEU A 402 16.37 -14.26 -14.65
C LEU A 402 17.38 -13.53 -13.76
N LEU A 403 18.67 -13.80 -13.94
CA LEU A 403 19.72 -13.16 -13.16
C LEU A 403 19.80 -11.64 -13.36
N LEU A 404 19.58 -11.16 -14.60
CA LEU A 404 19.56 -9.72 -14.86
C LEU A 404 18.32 -9.03 -14.31
N GLU A 405 17.14 -9.66 -14.41
CA GLU A 405 15.89 -9.16 -13.83
C GLU A 405 15.96 -9.13 -12.31
N PHE A 406 16.52 -10.17 -11.70
CA PHE A 406 16.75 -10.25 -10.26
C PHE A 406 17.70 -9.16 -9.78
N ALA A 407 18.86 -9.00 -10.45
CA ALA A 407 19.82 -7.94 -10.12
C ALA A 407 19.18 -6.54 -10.23
N PHE A 408 18.32 -6.33 -11.23
CA PHE A 408 17.65 -5.06 -11.44
C PHE A 408 16.68 -4.70 -10.30
N ILE A 409 15.89 -5.67 -9.82
CA ILE A 409 14.90 -5.46 -8.75
C ILE A 409 15.56 -5.37 -7.37
N ASN A 410 16.68 -6.05 -7.16
CA ASN A 410 17.36 -6.11 -5.87
C ASN A 410 17.80 -4.75 -5.33
N GLU A 411 18.06 -3.77 -6.17
CA GLU A 411 18.41 -2.42 -5.72
C GLU A 411 17.32 -1.80 -4.84
N VAL A 412 16.03 -2.09 -5.11
CA VAL A 412 14.93 -1.66 -4.23
C VAL A 412 14.86 -2.51 -2.98
N ILE A 413 15.03 -3.83 -3.11
CA ILE A 413 14.98 -4.75 -1.96
C ILE A 413 16.09 -4.40 -0.96
N ASP A 414 17.26 -4.02 -1.44
CA ASP A 414 18.41 -3.64 -0.61
C ASP A 414 18.18 -2.36 0.20
N THR A 415 17.18 -1.53 -0.16
CA THR A 415 16.78 -0.38 0.66
C THR A 415 16.01 -0.75 1.93
N ILE A 416 15.56 -2.00 2.03
CA ILE A 416 14.80 -2.50 3.18
C ILE A 416 15.76 -2.70 4.36
N ARG A 417 15.43 -2.08 5.48
CA ARG A 417 16.28 -2.11 6.70
C ARG A 417 16.08 -3.34 7.57
N LEU A 418 15.12 -4.19 7.24
CA LEU A 418 14.76 -5.40 7.99
C LEU A 418 15.36 -6.63 7.30
N GLU A 419 16.54 -7.08 7.74
CA GLU A 419 17.31 -8.16 7.09
C GLU A 419 16.49 -9.44 6.85
N PRO A 420 15.70 -9.99 7.82
CA PRO A 420 14.91 -11.18 7.54
C PRO A 420 13.85 -10.99 6.45
N LEU A 421 13.29 -9.78 6.31
CA LEU A 421 12.38 -9.46 5.22
C LEU A 421 13.13 -9.37 3.89
N LYS A 422 14.31 -8.77 3.88
CA LYS A 422 15.16 -8.67 2.68
C LYS A 422 15.50 -10.07 2.15
N ASP A 423 15.97 -10.97 3.01
CA ASP A 423 16.30 -12.36 2.66
C ASP A 423 15.06 -13.09 2.11
N ARG A 424 13.91 -12.90 2.75
CA ARG A 424 12.66 -13.51 2.28
C ARG A 424 12.24 -12.97 0.92
N LEU A 425 12.37 -11.66 0.69
CA LEU A 425 12.04 -11.05 -0.60
C LEU A 425 12.96 -11.52 -1.72
N HIS A 426 14.26 -11.65 -1.48
CA HIS A 426 15.18 -12.25 -2.46
C HIS A 426 14.69 -13.64 -2.89
N TYR A 427 14.33 -14.49 -1.92
CA TYR A 427 13.80 -15.82 -2.21
C TYR A 427 12.46 -15.78 -2.97
N LEU A 428 11.52 -14.92 -2.56
CA LEU A 428 10.22 -14.80 -3.23
C LEU A 428 10.34 -14.26 -4.66
N VAL A 429 11.22 -13.28 -4.87
CA VAL A 429 11.48 -12.71 -6.20
C VAL A 429 12.13 -13.76 -7.12
N GLU A 430 13.09 -14.55 -6.61
CA GLU A 430 13.66 -15.65 -7.37
C GLU A 430 12.57 -16.66 -7.78
N LYS A 431 11.75 -17.11 -6.84
CA LYS A 431 10.61 -18.00 -7.13
C LYS A 431 9.64 -17.39 -8.15
N ARG A 432 9.38 -16.09 -8.04
CA ARG A 432 8.49 -15.36 -8.95
C ARG A 432 9.01 -15.41 -10.39
N PHE A 433 10.29 -15.12 -10.60
CA PHE A 433 10.91 -15.17 -11.92
C PHE A 433 11.04 -16.59 -12.48
N ARG A 434 11.16 -17.61 -11.62
CA ARG A 434 11.14 -19.03 -12.02
C ARG A 434 9.73 -19.55 -12.30
N GLY A 435 8.68 -18.76 -12.09
CA GLY A 435 7.29 -19.20 -12.24
C GLY A 435 6.82 -20.17 -11.15
N GLU A 436 7.49 -20.19 -10.01
CA GLU A 436 7.26 -21.12 -8.90
C GLU A 436 6.45 -20.50 -7.75
N LEU A 437 6.14 -19.21 -7.80
CA LEU A 437 5.43 -18.50 -6.71
C LEU A 437 4.04 -19.11 -6.44
N ASN A 438 3.38 -19.66 -7.47
CA ASN A 438 2.08 -20.32 -7.35
C ASN A 438 2.15 -21.74 -6.75
N LYS A 439 3.35 -22.26 -6.49
CA LYS A 439 3.58 -23.54 -5.82
C LYS A 439 3.89 -23.26 -4.35
N CYS A 440 2.88 -22.89 -3.58
CA CYS A 440 3.02 -22.78 -2.13
C CYS A 440 3.31 -24.16 -1.53
N GLU A 441 4.57 -24.53 -1.38
CA GLU A 441 4.97 -25.67 -0.55
C GLU A 441 4.62 -25.34 0.90
N GLY A 442 3.55 -25.95 1.41
CA GLY A 442 3.14 -25.87 2.81
C GLY A 442 1.98 -24.93 3.14
N CYS A 443 1.41 -24.22 2.19
CA CYS A 443 0.16 -23.47 2.39
C CYS A 443 -1.05 -24.40 2.22
N LYS A 444 -1.72 -24.73 3.32
CA LYS A 444 -2.93 -25.58 3.30
C LYS A 444 -4.16 -24.91 2.67
N LEU A 445 -4.06 -23.66 2.22
CA LEU A 445 -5.16 -22.91 1.59
C LEU A 445 -5.19 -23.06 0.06
N CYS A 446 -4.12 -23.55 -0.55
CA CYS A 446 -4.04 -23.72 -2.01
C CYS A 446 -4.35 -25.16 -2.48
N HIS A 447 -4.84 -26.04 -1.60
CA HIS A 447 -5.24 -27.42 -1.92
C HIS A 447 -6.71 -27.67 -1.61
#